data_e6332246efdb41c5cc96e978140f7a5d
#
_entry.id   e6332246efdb41c5cc96e978140f7a5d
#
_cell.length_a   1.000
_cell.length_b   1.000
_cell.length_c   1.000
_cell.angle_alpha   90.00
_cell.angle_beta   90.00
_cell.angle_gamma   90.00
#
_symmetry.space_group_name_H-M   'P 1'
#
loop_
_entity.id
_entity.type
_entity.pdbx_description
1 polymer ?
#
loop_
_entity_poly.entity_id
_entity_poly.type
_entity_poly.pdbx_seq_one_letter_code
_entity_poly.pdbx_strand_id
1 'polypeptide(L)'
;MYNFIILQVIWAIGFSMIFLALFSRISYKTVLITGFILVLGHNLFDLLPAPNNESVGVILKIFFTASGTVVPLGNNHLIGVFYAILPWTGIMFLGYGAGKWFSKDYDPKKRKTNLLNFGAVALILFVALRILGIYGDPAPRKEFQDVFKNLLSFFNVSKYPPSLNTPV
;
A
#
# COMPACT_ATOMS: atom_id res chain seq x y z
N MET A 1 15.88 -28.08 -7.96
CA MET A 1 14.46 -27.92 -7.64
C MET A 1 14.30 -26.59 -6.90
N TYR A 2 13.31 -25.78 -7.29
CA TYR A 2 13.07 -24.49 -6.63
C TYR A 2 12.35 -24.74 -5.29
N ASN A 3 13.06 -24.58 -4.18
CA ASN A 3 12.48 -24.79 -2.84
C ASN A 3 11.88 -23.51 -2.24
N PHE A 4 12.05 -22.36 -2.92
CA PHE A 4 11.57 -21.07 -2.45
C PHE A 4 10.98 -20.28 -3.61
N ILE A 5 9.70 -19.86 -3.45
CA ILE A 5 8.97 -19.01 -4.39
C ILE A 5 8.77 -17.65 -3.75
N ILE A 6 9.12 -16.59 -4.47
CA ILE A 6 8.94 -15.22 -3.97
C ILE A 6 7.82 -14.54 -4.75
N LEU A 7 6.77 -14.16 -4.05
CA LEU A 7 5.64 -13.38 -4.57
C LEU A 7 5.97 -11.89 -4.38
N GLN A 8 6.47 -11.28 -5.46
CA GLN A 8 6.90 -9.89 -5.50
C GLN A 8 5.87 -8.98 -6.21
N VAL A 9 6.33 -7.82 -6.64
CA VAL A 9 5.51 -6.77 -7.25
C VAL A 9 4.66 -7.26 -8.43
N ILE A 10 5.17 -8.14 -9.29
CA ILE A 10 4.45 -8.68 -10.46
C ILE A 10 3.19 -9.44 -10.02
N TRP A 11 3.30 -10.20 -8.95
CA TRP A 11 2.17 -10.89 -8.31
C TRP A 11 1.07 -9.89 -7.90
N ALA A 12 1.45 -8.84 -7.13
CA ALA A 12 0.51 -7.83 -6.65
C ALA A 12 -0.13 -7.06 -7.82
N ILE A 13 0.65 -6.67 -8.83
CA ILE A 13 0.15 -6.00 -10.04
C ILE A 13 -0.85 -6.91 -10.78
N GLY A 14 -0.53 -8.18 -10.99
CA GLY A 14 -1.40 -9.12 -11.69
C GLY A 14 -2.79 -9.23 -11.04
N PHE A 15 -2.83 -9.46 -9.72
CA PHE A 15 -4.10 -9.48 -9.00
C PHE A 15 -4.82 -8.13 -9.01
N SER A 16 -4.09 -7.03 -8.86
CA SER A 16 -4.67 -5.69 -8.92
C SER A 16 -5.32 -5.40 -10.27
N MET A 17 -4.75 -5.88 -11.38
CA MET A 17 -5.35 -5.74 -12.71
C MET A 17 -6.66 -6.54 -12.83
N ILE A 18 -6.71 -7.75 -12.27
CA ILE A 18 -7.95 -8.55 -12.25
C ILE A 18 -9.04 -7.81 -11.48
N PHE A 19 -8.74 -7.32 -10.28
CA PHE A 19 -9.69 -6.54 -9.49
C PHE A 19 -10.11 -5.26 -10.22
N LEU A 20 -9.18 -4.53 -10.83
CA LEU A 20 -9.50 -3.34 -11.61
C LEU A 20 -10.45 -3.66 -12.77
N ALA A 21 -10.21 -4.75 -13.49
CA ALA A 21 -11.08 -5.17 -14.59
C ALA A 21 -12.50 -5.50 -14.12
N LEU A 22 -12.65 -6.10 -12.95
CA LEU A 22 -13.97 -6.40 -12.35
C LEU A 22 -14.68 -5.12 -11.90
N PHE A 23 -14.01 -4.28 -11.13
CA PHE A 23 -14.61 -3.08 -10.56
C PHE A 23 -14.89 -2.00 -11.61
N SER A 24 -14.08 -1.89 -12.66
CA SER A 24 -14.31 -0.95 -13.75
C SER A 24 -15.60 -1.22 -14.54
N ARG A 25 -16.09 -2.47 -14.52
CA ARG A 25 -17.39 -2.85 -15.12
C ARG A 25 -18.57 -2.34 -14.32
N ILE A 26 -18.42 -2.06 -13.03
CA ILE A 26 -19.49 -1.58 -12.17
C ILE A 26 -19.65 -0.07 -12.38
N SER A 27 -18.67 0.72 -11.97
CA SER A 27 -18.65 2.14 -12.24
C SER A 27 -17.26 2.75 -11.91
N TYR A 28 -16.96 3.86 -12.57
CA TYR A 28 -15.78 4.65 -12.27
C TYR A 28 -15.74 5.16 -10.80
N LYS A 29 -16.89 5.58 -10.27
CA LYS A 29 -16.99 6.04 -8.88
C LYS A 29 -16.68 4.92 -7.89
N THR A 30 -17.15 3.71 -8.17
CA THR A 30 -16.88 2.53 -7.35
C THR A 30 -15.37 2.25 -7.27
N VAL A 31 -14.67 2.30 -8.41
CA VAL A 31 -13.21 2.12 -8.43
C VAL A 31 -12.52 3.15 -7.54
N LEU A 32 -12.88 4.44 -7.66
CA LEU A 32 -12.27 5.50 -6.84
C LEU A 32 -12.54 5.32 -5.35
N ILE A 33 -13.79 5.11 -4.97
CA ILE A 33 -14.19 4.96 -3.57
C ILE A 33 -13.48 3.75 -2.95
N THR A 34 -13.50 2.60 -3.64
CA THR A 34 -12.79 1.41 -3.18
C THR A 34 -11.29 1.65 -3.10
N GLY A 35 -10.69 2.34 -4.08
CA GLY A 35 -9.29 2.71 -4.06
C GLY A 35 -8.92 3.53 -2.82
N PHE A 36 -9.71 4.55 -2.47
CA PHE A 36 -9.49 5.33 -1.24
C PHE A 36 -9.65 4.49 0.02
N ILE A 37 -10.69 3.64 0.10
CA ILE A 37 -10.90 2.75 1.25
C ILE A 37 -9.72 1.81 1.42
N LEU A 38 -9.23 1.21 0.35
CA LEU A 38 -8.10 0.30 0.41
C LEU A 38 -6.80 1.00 0.82
N VAL A 39 -6.49 2.16 0.24
CA VAL A 39 -5.27 2.90 0.56
C VAL A 39 -5.28 3.44 1.98
N LEU A 40 -6.40 4.00 2.43
CA LEU A 40 -6.49 4.58 3.77
C LEU A 40 -6.76 3.54 4.86
N GLY A 41 -7.42 2.43 4.53
CA GLY A 41 -7.93 1.47 5.50
C GLY A 41 -7.06 0.24 5.73
N HIS A 42 -6.10 -0.09 4.83
CA HIS A 42 -5.37 -1.35 4.95
C HIS A 42 -4.54 -1.45 6.25
N ASN A 43 -3.99 -0.35 6.74
CA ASN A 43 -3.25 -0.36 8.01
C ASN A 43 -4.13 -0.53 9.26
N LEU A 44 -5.47 -0.47 9.15
CA LEU A 44 -6.35 -0.80 10.28
C LEU A 44 -6.20 -2.26 10.69
N PHE A 45 -5.82 -3.13 9.76
CA PHE A 45 -5.57 -4.55 10.06
C PHE A 45 -4.32 -4.78 10.91
N ASP A 46 -3.37 -3.85 10.91
CA ASP A 46 -2.19 -3.91 11.77
C ASP A 46 -2.54 -3.65 13.25
N LEU A 47 -3.69 -3.01 13.51
CA LEU A 47 -4.19 -2.74 14.86
C LEU A 47 -5.02 -3.89 15.44
N LEU A 48 -5.39 -4.88 14.61
CA LEU A 48 -6.18 -6.02 15.07
C LEU A 48 -5.26 -7.06 15.72
N PRO A 49 -5.74 -7.73 16.77
CA PRO A 49 -5.00 -8.85 17.39
C PRO A 49 -4.80 -9.97 16.36
N ALA A 50 -3.66 -10.64 16.45
CA ALA A 50 -3.38 -11.78 15.58
C ALA A 50 -4.48 -12.84 15.72
N PRO A 51 -5.02 -13.35 14.60
CA PRO A 51 -6.08 -14.35 14.64
C PRO A 51 -5.56 -15.65 15.27
N ASN A 52 -6.39 -16.32 16.04
CA ASN A 52 -6.04 -17.61 16.68
C ASN A 52 -5.81 -18.73 15.65
N ASN A 53 -6.34 -18.59 14.46
CA ASN A 53 -6.17 -19.56 13.37
C ASN A 53 -5.02 -19.13 12.47
N GLU A 54 -3.98 -19.95 12.40
CA GLU A 54 -2.77 -19.69 11.61
C GLU A 54 -3.07 -19.48 10.13
N SER A 55 -3.97 -20.29 9.54
CA SER A 55 -4.36 -20.16 8.12
C SER A 55 -5.03 -18.82 7.82
N VAL A 56 -5.91 -18.36 8.73
CA VAL A 56 -6.54 -17.04 8.62
C VAL A 56 -5.50 -15.93 8.71
N GLY A 57 -4.53 -16.08 9.63
CA GLY A 57 -3.42 -15.15 9.78
C GLY A 57 -2.59 -15.02 8.51
N VAL A 58 -2.28 -16.13 7.86
CA VAL A 58 -1.56 -16.15 6.57
C VAL A 58 -2.35 -15.44 5.48
N ILE A 59 -3.65 -15.72 5.34
CA ILE A 59 -4.51 -15.09 4.34
C ILE A 59 -4.54 -13.57 4.55
N LEU A 60 -4.74 -13.10 5.79
CA LEU A 60 -4.76 -11.67 6.10
C LEU A 60 -3.42 -11.00 5.75
N LYS A 61 -2.30 -11.66 6.03
CA LYS A 61 -0.99 -11.13 5.66
C LYS A 61 -0.80 -11.03 4.15
N ILE A 62 -1.22 -12.03 3.38
CA ILE A 62 -1.15 -12.01 1.91
C ILE A 62 -1.96 -10.84 1.32
N PHE A 63 -3.15 -10.61 1.86
CA PHE A 63 -4.04 -9.59 1.30
C PHE A 63 -3.76 -8.18 1.82
N PHE A 64 -3.43 -8.00 3.09
CA PHE A 64 -3.42 -6.68 3.73
C PHE A 64 -2.02 -6.18 4.13
N THR A 65 -1.16 -7.00 4.71
CA THR A 65 0.05 -6.49 5.37
C THR A 65 1.36 -6.98 4.77
N ALA A 66 1.43 -8.19 4.21
CA ALA A 66 2.63 -8.82 3.61
C ALA A 66 3.93 -8.62 4.42
N SER A 67 3.85 -8.60 5.75
CA SER A 67 5.00 -8.34 6.62
C SER A 67 6.01 -9.49 6.63
N GLY A 68 6.75 -9.66 5.51
CA GLY A 68 7.79 -10.68 5.39
C GLY A 68 7.29 -12.11 5.62
N THR A 69 6.03 -12.37 5.24
CA THR A 69 5.38 -13.64 5.53
C THR A 69 5.98 -14.74 4.67
N VAL A 70 6.65 -15.68 5.32
CA VAL A 70 7.09 -16.93 4.70
C VAL A 70 6.11 -18.01 5.13
N VAL A 71 5.47 -18.64 4.14
CA VAL A 71 4.48 -19.70 4.34
C VAL A 71 5.10 -21.03 3.93
N PRO A 72 5.17 -22.02 4.83
CA PRO A 72 5.58 -23.35 4.47
C PRO A 72 4.46 -24.06 3.68
N LEU A 73 4.80 -24.62 2.51
CA LEU A 73 3.89 -25.42 1.67
C LEU A 73 4.03 -26.92 1.90
N GLY A 74 4.83 -27.36 2.88
CA GLY A 74 5.20 -28.77 3.05
C GLY A 74 6.37 -29.18 2.14
N ASN A 75 6.91 -30.37 2.37
CA ASN A 75 8.02 -30.96 1.58
C ASN A 75 9.19 -30.01 1.28
N ASN A 76 9.63 -29.20 2.25
CA ASN A 76 10.71 -28.21 2.12
C ASN A 76 10.46 -27.09 1.10
N HIS A 77 9.20 -26.83 0.72
CA HIS A 77 8.85 -25.71 -0.13
C HIS A 77 8.35 -24.53 0.71
N LEU A 78 8.82 -23.31 0.39
CA LEU A 78 8.46 -22.08 1.08
C LEU A 78 7.97 -21.05 0.06
N ILE A 79 6.94 -20.28 0.43
CA ILE A 79 6.51 -19.08 -0.31
C ILE A 79 6.76 -17.86 0.54
N GLY A 80 7.55 -16.91 0.02
CA GLY A 80 7.72 -15.59 0.60
C GLY A 80 6.78 -14.58 -0.05
N VAL A 81 5.93 -13.93 0.74
CA VAL A 81 5.03 -12.87 0.28
C VAL A 81 5.57 -11.53 0.76
N PHE A 82 6.02 -10.69 -0.17
CA PHE A 82 6.59 -9.37 0.13
C PHE A 82 5.67 -8.22 -0.25
N TYR A 83 4.68 -8.48 -1.10
CA TYR A 83 3.73 -7.47 -1.58
C TYR A 83 2.29 -7.91 -1.30
N ALA A 84 1.63 -7.23 -0.37
CA ALA A 84 0.21 -7.44 -0.10
C ALA A 84 -0.63 -6.98 -1.29
N ILE A 85 -1.69 -7.73 -1.60
CA ILE A 85 -2.49 -7.49 -2.81
C ILE A 85 -3.31 -6.19 -2.69
N LEU A 86 -4.02 -6.00 -1.59
CA LEU A 86 -5.03 -4.94 -1.48
C LEU A 86 -4.46 -3.51 -1.42
N PRO A 87 -3.36 -3.21 -0.71
CA PRO A 87 -2.75 -1.88 -0.76
C PRO A 87 -2.36 -1.48 -2.18
N TRP A 88 -1.73 -2.38 -2.93
CA TRP A 88 -1.33 -2.13 -4.31
C TRP A 88 -2.52 -2.03 -5.26
N THR A 89 -3.58 -2.81 -5.00
CA THR A 89 -4.86 -2.67 -5.72
C THR A 89 -5.45 -1.28 -5.50
N GLY A 90 -5.42 -0.78 -4.26
CA GLY A 90 -5.88 0.58 -3.94
C GLY A 90 -5.14 1.65 -4.72
N ILE A 91 -3.81 1.58 -4.75
CA ILE A 91 -2.96 2.50 -5.54
C ILE A 91 -3.28 2.43 -7.03
N MET A 92 -3.44 1.21 -7.58
CA MET A 92 -3.81 1.01 -8.98
C MET A 92 -5.18 1.62 -9.30
N PHE A 93 -6.15 1.48 -8.41
CA PHE A 93 -7.49 2.07 -8.57
C PHE A 93 -7.45 3.60 -8.59
N LEU A 94 -6.68 4.21 -7.70
CA LEU A 94 -6.48 5.66 -7.69
C LEU A 94 -5.73 6.13 -8.95
N GLY A 95 -4.72 5.39 -9.39
CA GLY A 95 -4.02 5.63 -10.64
C GLY A 95 -4.94 5.57 -11.87
N TYR A 96 -5.82 4.56 -11.94
CA TYR A 96 -6.86 4.48 -12.96
C TYR A 96 -7.79 5.70 -12.93
N GLY A 97 -8.16 6.14 -11.72
CA GLY A 97 -8.94 7.35 -11.54
C GLY A 97 -8.25 8.61 -12.07
N ALA A 98 -6.98 8.78 -11.74
CA ALA A 98 -6.16 9.89 -12.23
C ALA A 98 -5.96 9.86 -13.75
N GLY A 99 -6.11 8.69 -14.39
CA GLY A 99 -6.03 8.52 -15.84
C GLY A 99 -6.95 9.46 -16.62
N LYS A 100 -8.10 9.83 -16.06
CA LYS A 100 -9.00 10.82 -16.68
C LYS A 100 -8.35 12.19 -16.90
N TRP A 101 -7.41 12.59 -16.05
CA TRP A 101 -6.71 13.88 -16.20
C TRP A 101 -5.76 13.88 -17.39
N PHE A 102 -5.44 12.71 -17.95
CA PHE A 102 -4.58 12.53 -19.10
C PHE A 102 -5.34 12.24 -20.39
N SER A 103 -6.69 12.34 -20.37
CA SER A 103 -7.48 12.23 -21.59
C SER A 103 -7.17 13.40 -22.54
N LYS A 104 -7.34 13.16 -23.85
CA LYS A 104 -6.98 14.10 -24.91
C LYS A 104 -7.71 15.45 -24.78
N ASP A 105 -8.95 15.42 -24.30
CA ASP A 105 -9.81 16.61 -24.19
C ASP A 105 -9.74 17.30 -22.81
N TYR A 106 -8.84 16.84 -21.94
CA TYR A 106 -8.74 17.40 -20.60
C TYR A 106 -7.85 18.64 -20.58
N ASP A 107 -8.33 19.74 -19.96
CA ASP A 107 -7.61 21.00 -19.88
C ASP A 107 -6.25 20.84 -19.17
N PRO A 108 -5.12 21.19 -19.84
CA PRO A 108 -3.78 21.08 -19.27
C PRO A 108 -3.60 21.90 -17.97
N LYS A 109 -4.25 23.07 -17.85
CA LYS A 109 -4.17 23.89 -16.65
C LYS A 109 -4.86 23.20 -15.46
N LYS A 110 -6.06 22.66 -15.68
CA LYS A 110 -6.79 21.89 -14.65
C LYS A 110 -6.01 20.64 -14.26
N ARG A 111 -5.40 19.93 -15.22
CA ARG A 111 -4.54 18.78 -14.92
C ARG A 111 -3.40 19.15 -14.00
N LYS A 112 -2.65 20.22 -14.33
CA LYS A 112 -1.55 20.69 -13.48
C LYS A 112 -2.02 21.03 -12.07
N THR A 113 -3.13 21.76 -11.93
CA THR A 113 -3.70 22.12 -10.63
C THR A 113 -4.11 20.89 -9.85
N ASN A 114 -4.79 19.91 -10.46
CA ASN A 114 -5.21 18.69 -9.78
C ASN A 114 -4.02 17.85 -9.31
N LEU A 115 -2.97 17.72 -10.13
CA LEU A 115 -1.75 17.00 -9.75
C LEU A 115 -1.04 17.68 -8.58
N LEU A 116 -0.92 19.02 -8.61
CA LEU A 116 -0.32 19.78 -7.52
C LEU A 116 -1.14 19.66 -6.23
N ASN A 117 -2.45 19.80 -6.31
CA ASN A 117 -3.33 19.66 -5.14
C ASN A 117 -3.27 18.24 -4.57
N PHE A 118 -3.31 17.22 -5.42
CA PHE A 118 -3.21 15.83 -4.98
C PHE A 118 -1.86 15.57 -4.30
N GLY A 119 -0.76 16.03 -4.90
CA GLY A 119 0.58 15.92 -4.32
C GLY A 119 0.71 16.67 -3.00
N ALA A 120 0.15 17.90 -2.91
CA ALA A 120 0.16 18.68 -1.67
C ALA A 120 -0.64 17.98 -0.55
N VAL A 121 -1.84 17.47 -0.86
CA VAL A 121 -2.66 16.73 0.11
C VAL A 121 -1.94 15.45 0.56
N ALA A 122 -1.33 14.71 -0.35
CA ALA A 122 -0.56 13.51 -0.01
C ALA A 122 0.63 13.83 0.89
N LEU A 123 1.35 14.92 0.62
CA LEU A 123 2.48 15.37 1.44
C LEU A 123 2.02 15.81 2.84
N ILE A 124 0.94 16.59 2.93
CA ILE A 124 0.38 17.01 4.21
C ILE A 124 -0.05 15.79 5.03
N LEU A 125 -0.74 14.84 4.39
CA LEU A 125 -1.16 13.59 5.03
C LEU A 125 0.04 12.79 5.53
N PHE A 126 1.08 12.63 4.71
CA PHE A 126 2.32 11.96 5.10
C PHE A 126 2.94 12.61 6.35
N VAL A 127 3.12 13.94 6.32
CA VAL A 127 3.72 14.67 7.45
C VAL A 127 2.86 14.54 8.71
N ALA A 128 1.53 14.67 8.59
CA ALA A 128 0.60 14.55 9.70
C ALA A 128 0.66 13.15 10.33
N LEU A 129 0.56 12.08 9.52
CA LEU A 129 0.64 10.71 10.01
C LEU A 129 2.00 10.41 10.65
N ARG A 130 3.08 10.92 10.06
CA ARG A 130 4.43 10.72 10.57
C ARG A 130 4.69 11.45 11.89
N ILE A 131 4.10 12.61 12.09
CA ILE A 131 4.18 13.36 13.37
C ILE A 131 3.36 12.62 14.44
N LEU A 132 2.14 12.19 14.11
CA LEU A 132 1.28 11.49 15.05
C LEU A 132 1.86 10.13 15.48
N GLY A 133 2.58 9.43 14.60
CA GLY A 133 3.24 8.15 14.88
C GLY A 133 2.32 7.01 15.31
N ILE A 134 1.01 7.16 15.11
CA ILE A 134 -0.02 6.20 15.59
C ILE A 134 -0.44 5.25 14.47
N TYR A 135 -0.34 5.70 13.21
CA TYR A 135 -0.91 5.01 12.06
C TYR A 135 0.02 5.05 10.86
N GLY A 136 0.12 3.95 10.14
CA GLY A 136 0.76 3.90 8.83
C GLY A 136 2.26 3.59 8.81
N ASP A 137 2.91 3.31 9.95
CA ASP A 137 4.26 2.78 9.97
C ASP A 137 4.41 1.80 11.16
N PRO A 138 4.69 0.51 10.90
CA PRO A 138 4.86 -0.48 11.96
C PRO A 138 6.15 -0.29 12.75
N ALA A 139 7.14 0.46 12.22
CA ALA A 139 8.38 0.74 12.91
C ALA A 139 8.32 2.10 13.61
N PRO A 140 8.47 2.16 14.96
CA PRO A 140 8.50 3.41 15.67
C PRO A 140 9.68 4.28 15.20
N ARG A 141 9.46 5.59 15.13
CA ARG A 141 10.50 6.55 14.81
C ARG A 141 11.60 6.48 15.89
N LYS A 142 12.86 6.35 15.45
CA LYS A 142 14.01 6.44 16.36
C LYS A 142 14.34 7.91 16.60
N GLU A 143 14.47 8.27 17.86
CA GLU A 143 14.92 9.60 18.26
C GLU A 143 16.44 9.58 18.50
N PHE A 144 17.11 10.59 17.99
CA PHE A 144 18.56 10.77 18.12
C PHE A 144 18.84 12.16 18.73
N GLN A 145 19.98 12.31 19.39
CA GLN A 145 20.44 13.61 19.91
C GLN A 145 20.84 14.58 18.78
N ASP A 146 21.18 14.05 17.61
CA ASP A 146 21.59 14.81 16.43
C ASP A 146 20.37 15.18 15.58
N VAL A 147 20.21 16.48 15.29
CA VAL A 147 19.11 17.03 14.49
C VAL A 147 19.08 16.43 13.08
N PHE A 148 20.26 16.24 12.46
CA PHE A 148 20.35 15.66 11.12
C PHE A 148 19.90 14.19 11.10
N LYS A 149 20.31 13.41 12.12
CA LYS A 149 19.87 12.02 12.26
C LYS A 149 18.36 11.92 12.54
N ASN A 150 17.81 12.87 13.29
CA ASN A 150 16.36 12.95 13.52
C ASN A 150 15.61 13.26 12.22
N LEU A 151 16.14 14.15 11.39
CA LEU A 151 15.56 14.43 10.08
C LEU A 151 15.60 13.20 9.17
N LEU A 152 16.74 12.51 9.11
CA LEU A 152 16.85 11.25 8.36
C LEU A 152 15.88 10.19 8.89
N SER A 153 15.77 10.05 10.22
CA SER A 153 14.81 9.12 10.85
C SER A 153 13.37 9.46 10.52
N PHE A 154 13.03 10.75 10.35
CA PHE A 154 11.69 11.17 9.95
C PHE A 154 11.32 10.66 8.55
N PHE A 155 12.26 10.71 7.60
CA PHE A 155 12.05 10.23 6.24
C PHE A 155 12.33 8.72 6.07
N ASN A 156 12.97 8.09 7.05
CA ASN A 156 13.25 6.65 7.01
C ASN A 156 12.02 5.87 7.46
N VAL A 157 11.16 5.55 6.50
CA VAL A 157 9.94 4.77 6.70
C VAL A 157 10.15 3.32 6.26
N SER A 158 9.41 2.39 6.89
CA SER A 158 9.48 0.98 6.52
C SER A 158 8.88 0.76 5.14
N LYS A 159 9.69 0.23 4.23
CA LYS A 159 9.21 -0.12 2.89
C LYS A 159 8.35 -1.39 2.89
N TYR A 160 8.62 -2.29 3.83
CA TYR A 160 7.91 -3.58 3.96
C TYR A 160 7.53 -3.79 5.43
N PRO A 161 6.26 -4.05 5.73
CA PRO A 161 5.09 -4.03 4.85
C PRO A 161 4.80 -2.65 4.27
N PRO A 162 4.12 -2.55 3.10
CA PRO A 162 3.69 -1.27 2.57
C PRO A 162 2.74 -0.61 3.57
N SER A 163 3.00 0.65 3.87
CA SER A 163 2.21 1.45 4.80
C SER A 163 1.86 2.80 4.16
N LEU A 164 0.94 3.55 4.76
CA LEU A 164 0.59 4.89 4.26
C LEU A 164 1.77 5.86 4.28
N ASN A 165 2.79 5.59 5.09
CA ASN A 165 4.00 6.40 5.18
C ASN A 165 5.10 5.94 4.22
N THR A 166 4.90 4.85 3.47
CA THR A 166 5.88 4.41 2.48
C THR A 166 5.71 5.22 1.20
N PRO A 167 6.70 5.99 0.76
CA PRO A 167 6.63 6.64 -0.55
C PRO A 167 6.65 5.57 -1.64
N VAL A 168 5.72 5.65 -2.55
CA VAL A 168 5.58 4.77 -3.73
C VAL A 168 6.54 5.22 -4.81
#